data_57a65c4518d216d8f2156fe041e01e59
#
_entry.id   57a65c4518d216d8f2156fe041e01e59
#
_cell.length_a   1.000
_cell.length_b   1.000
_cell.length_c   1.000
_cell.angle_alpha   90.00
_cell.angle_beta   90.00
_cell.angle_gamma   90.00
#
_symmetry.space_group_name_H-M   'P 1'
#
loop_
_entity.id
_entity.type
_entity.pdbx_description
1 polymer ?
#
loop_
_entity_poly.entity_id
_entity_poly.type
_entity_poly.pdbx_seq_one_letter_code
_entity_poly.pdbx_strand_id
1 'polypeptide(L)'
;MGFSIRNLAKKVLGVRTLNSDDDQRRLIPDAKIIFDVGANVGQTAKTYRRLFPQAEIWSFEPFPASYESLRRSVADRRFHPERLALSDRADSAPLNIGAVSITNSLLRRQSDTGKSIEIQTDTIDHFCSRNGISNIDILKVDVEGAEDRVFSGARNLFARRAVRSVFVEVYFSPVYEGMPLFWDLQAQLSDLGFRLFGLYSLITAGNGALSFGNALYVQQPVRHSVNSEDHLNNFAASFAK
;
A
#
# COMPACT_ATOMS: atom_id res chain seq x y z
N MET A 1 -17.75 -32.63 -15.77
CA MET A 1 -16.58 -31.72 -15.57
C MET A 1 -16.53 -30.77 -16.76
N GLY A 2 -17.15 -29.59 -16.66
CA GLY A 2 -17.16 -28.61 -17.74
C GLY A 2 -15.90 -27.75 -17.70
N PHE A 3 -14.93 -28.04 -18.55
CA PHE A 3 -13.84 -27.10 -18.81
C PHE A 3 -14.42 -25.89 -19.54
N SER A 4 -14.51 -24.76 -18.82
CA SER A 4 -14.99 -23.52 -19.42
C SER A 4 -13.99 -23.06 -20.49
N ILE A 5 -14.48 -22.82 -21.70
CA ILE A 5 -13.74 -22.26 -22.87
C ILE A 5 -13.00 -20.96 -22.42
N ARG A 6 -13.58 -20.19 -21.48
CA ARG A 6 -12.93 -19.04 -20.84
C ARG A 6 -11.61 -19.37 -20.14
N ASN A 7 -11.51 -20.52 -19.46
CA ASN A 7 -10.28 -20.92 -18.76
C ASN A 7 -9.20 -21.40 -19.74
N LEU A 8 -9.60 -22.04 -20.84
CA LEU A 8 -8.68 -22.44 -21.90
C LEU A 8 -8.13 -21.21 -22.65
N ALA A 9 -9.00 -20.25 -23.00
CA ALA A 9 -8.60 -19.01 -23.65
C ALA A 9 -7.64 -18.18 -22.76
N LYS A 10 -7.90 -18.09 -21.44
CA LYS A 10 -7.00 -17.43 -20.49
C LYS A 10 -5.61 -18.08 -20.49
N LYS A 11 -5.52 -19.40 -20.51
CA LYS A 11 -4.26 -20.14 -20.50
C LYS A 11 -3.47 -19.96 -21.80
N VAL A 12 -4.15 -19.98 -22.94
CA VAL A 12 -3.54 -19.81 -24.28
C VAL A 12 -3.07 -18.38 -24.52
N LEU A 13 -3.83 -17.38 -24.06
CA LEU A 13 -3.52 -15.96 -24.23
C LEU A 13 -2.62 -15.40 -23.10
N GLY A 14 -2.17 -16.22 -22.15
CA GLY A 14 -1.38 -15.76 -20.99
C GLY A 14 -2.16 -14.81 -20.06
N VAL A 15 -3.49 -14.75 -20.17
CA VAL A 15 -4.32 -13.88 -19.34
C VAL A 15 -4.50 -14.50 -17.96
N ARG A 16 -4.11 -13.79 -16.91
CA ARG A 16 -4.30 -14.22 -15.52
C ARG A 16 -5.32 -13.35 -14.80
N THR A 17 -5.97 -13.94 -13.80
CA THR A 17 -6.81 -13.18 -12.88
C THR A 17 -5.89 -12.36 -11.96
N LEU A 18 -6.20 -11.09 -11.79
CA LEU A 18 -5.45 -10.22 -10.88
C LEU A 18 -5.66 -10.70 -9.43
N ASN A 19 -4.56 -10.91 -8.73
CA ASN A 19 -4.51 -11.24 -7.31
C ASN A 19 -3.33 -10.49 -6.71
N SER A 20 -3.60 -9.56 -5.80
CA SER A 20 -2.56 -8.71 -5.20
C SER A 20 -1.53 -9.51 -4.39
N ASP A 21 -1.96 -10.56 -3.68
CA ASP A 21 -1.08 -11.41 -2.87
C ASP A 21 -0.07 -12.15 -3.76
N ASP A 22 -0.58 -12.79 -4.83
CA ASP A 22 0.25 -13.53 -5.79
C ASP A 22 1.22 -12.58 -6.51
N ASP A 23 0.76 -11.37 -6.87
CA ASP A 23 1.59 -10.41 -7.56
C ASP A 23 2.69 -9.84 -6.66
N GLN A 24 2.37 -9.48 -5.42
CA GLN A 24 3.38 -9.06 -4.44
C GLN A 24 4.41 -10.18 -4.19
N ARG A 25 3.94 -11.42 -3.98
CA ARG A 25 4.82 -12.59 -3.78
C ARG A 25 5.73 -12.85 -4.98
N ARG A 26 5.25 -12.66 -6.20
CA ARG A 26 6.01 -12.86 -7.43
C ARG A 26 7.01 -11.74 -7.70
N LEU A 27 6.64 -10.49 -7.42
CA LEU A 27 7.46 -9.32 -7.69
C LEU A 27 8.57 -9.11 -6.65
N ILE A 28 8.29 -9.46 -5.39
CA ILE A 28 9.21 -9.29 -4.26
C ILE A 28 9.34 -10.64 -3.50
N PRO A 29 9.81 -11.71 -4.15
CA PRO A 29 9.82 -13.06 -3.58
C PRO A 29 10.73 -13.21 -2.36
N ASP A 30 11.70 -12.32 -2.21
CA ASP A 30 12.74 -12.26 -1.19
C ASP A 30 12.49 -11.16 -0.14
N ALA A 31 11.25 -10.67 -0.01
CA ALA A 31 10.92 -9.61 0.95
C ALA A 31 11.37 -9.97 2.37
N LYS A 32 12.12 -9.05 2.99
CA LYS A 32 12.67 -9.16 4.35
C LYS A 32 12.06 -8.15 5.31
N ILE A 33 11.75 -6.95 4.85
CA ILE A 33 11.18 -5.87 5.65
C ILE A 33 9.86 -5.42 5.02
N ILE A 34 8.78 -5.58 5.78
CA ILE A 34 7.42 -5.22 5.36
C ILE A 34 6.85 -4.23 6.36
N PHE A 35 6.34 -3.12 5.86
CA PHE A 35 5.56 -2.16 6.64
C PHE A 35 4.08 -2.26 6.26
N ASP A 36 3.22 -2.45 7.25
CA ASP A 36 1.76 -2.47 7.16
C ASP A 36 1.20 -1.27 7.91
N VAL A 37 1.01 -0.16 7.21
CA VAL A 37 0.55 1.12 7.78
C VAL A 37 -0.97 1.19 7.68
N GLY A 38 -1.65 1.40 8.81
CA GLY A 38 -3.09 1.23 8.97
C GLY A 38 -3.46 -0.25 9.09
N ALA A 39 -2.82 -0.95 10.04
CA ALA A 39 -2.92 -2.40 10.18
C ALA A 39 -4.25 -2.89 10.79
N ASN A 40 -5.03 -1.98 11.38
CA ASN A 40 -6.30 -2.27 12.05
C ASN A 40 -6.16 -3.48 13.01
N VAL A 41 -6.94 -4.54 12.82
CA VAL A 41 -6.92 -5.75 13.67
C VAL A 41 -5.97 -6.86 13.17
N GLY A 42 -5.14 -6.57 12.15
CA GLY A 42 -4.04 -7.43 11.69
C GLY A 42 -4.39 -8.44 10.59
N GLN A 43 -5.40 -8.17 9.77
CA GLN A 43 -5.77 -9.04 8.63
C GLN A 43 -4.60 -9.14 7.63
N THR A 44 -4.04 -7.99 7.25
CA THR A 44 -2.90 -7.88 6.32
C THR A 44 -1.64 -8.51 6.93
N ALA A 45 -1.38 -8.29 8.21
CA ALA A 45 -0.23 -8.90 8.91
C ALA A 45 -0.27 -10.44 8.84
N LYS A 46 -1.43 -11.06 9.05
CA LYS A 46 -1.61 -12.51 8.90
C LYS A 46 -1.32 -12.98 7.47
N THR A 47 -1.81 -12.24 6.49
CA THR A 47 -1.56 -12.53 5.06
C THR A 47 -0.08 -12.43 4.73
N TYR A 48 0.58 -11.34 5.14
CA TYR A 48 2.01 -11.17 4.89
C TYR A 48 2.85 -12.23 5.62
N ARG A 49 2.50 -12.63 6.84
CA ARG A 49 3.20 -13.72 7.52
C ARG A 49 3.12 -15.04 6.76
N ARG A 50 1.96 -15.34 6.16
CA ARG A 50 1.78 -16.53 5.31
C ARG A 50 2.57 -16.44 4.00
N LEU A 51 2.56 -15.28 3.35
CA LEU A 51 3.23 -15.06 2.06
C LEU A 51 4.76 -14.95 2.19
N PHE A 52 5.23 -14.32 3.28
CA PHE A 52 6.63 -14.00 3.54
C PHE A 52 7.06 -14.49 4.93
N PRO A 53 7.18 -15.81 5.14
CA PRO A 53 7.36 -16.39 6.48
C PRO A 53 8.67 -15.98 7.17
N GLN A 54 9.65 -15.44 6.44
CA GLN A 54 10.93 -15.00 6.98
C GLN A 54 11.05 -13.47 7.13
N ALA A 55 10.04 -12.70 6.71
CA ALA A 55 10.10 -11.25 6.77
C ALA A 55 9.88 -10.72 8.20
N GLU A 56 10.54 -9.62 8.55
CA GLU A 56 10.17 -8.76 9.68
C GLU A 56 8.97 -7.92 9.24
N ILE A 57 7.87 -7.98 9.97
CA ILE A 57 6.62 -7.28 9.65
C ILE A 57 6.37 -6.24 10.73
N TRP A 58 6.45 -4.98 10.35
CA TRP A 58 6.14 -3.83 11.18
C TRP A 58 4.74 -3.34 10.86
N SER A 59 3.82 -3.44 11.81
CA SER A 59 2.40 -3.10 11.61
C SER A 59 2.01 -1.95 12.52
N PHE A 60 1.50 -0.87 11.92
CA PHE A 60 1.22 0.40 12.61
C PHE A 60 -0.29 0.62 12.70
N GLU A 61 -0.79 0.78 13.92
CA GLU A 61 -2.20 1.03 14.21
C GLU A 61 -2.32 1.95 15.43
N PRO A 62 -2.76 3.21 15.24
CA PRO A 62 -2.85 4.17 16.33
C PRO A 62 -4.05 3.97 17.26
N PHE A 63 -5.17 3.40 16.77
CA PHE A 63 -6.39 3.27 17.56
C PHE A 63 -6.24 2.17 18.63
N PRO A 64 -6.39 2.49 19.94
CA PRO A 64 -6.06 1.56 21.02
C PRO A 64 -6.79 0.21 20.94
N ALA A 65 -8.09 0.20 20.62
CA ALA A 65 -8.87 -1.02 20.57
C ALA A 65 -8.46 -1.94 19.40
N SER A 66 -8.17 -1.36 18.23
CA SER A 66 -7.65 -2.10 17.07
C SER A 66 -6.24 -2.62 17.35
N TYR A 67 -5.37 -1.79 17.94
CA TYR A 67 -4.01 -2.20 18.33
C TYR A 67 -4.00 -3.39 19.29
N GLU A 68 -4.90 -3.43 20.28
CA GLU A 68 -5.02 -4.58 21.18
C GLU A 68 -5.38 -5.89 20.46
N SER A 69 -6.11 -5.80 19.38
CA SER A 69 -6.40 -6.93 18.49
C SER A 69 -5.19 -7.26 17.59
N LEU A 70 -4.58 -6.23 17.00
CA LEU A 70 -3.39 -6.33 16.15
C LEU A 70 -2.25 -7.07 16.86
N ARG A 71 -1.87 -6.66 18.07
CA ARG A 71 -0.74 -7.26 18.80
C ARG A 71 -0.91 -8.75 19.13
N ARG A 72 -2.15 -9.26 19.06
CA ARG A 72 -2.48 -10.70 19.25
C ARG A 72 -2.70 -11.43 17.93
N SER A 73 -2.65 -10.72 16.82
CA SER A 73 -3.04 -11.26 15.50
C SER A 73 -2.05 -12.28 14.94
N VAL A 74 -0.76 -12.12 15.25
CA VAL A 74 0.34 -12.96 14.75
C VAL A 74 1.26 -13.32 15.93
N ALA A 75 1.40 -14.61 16.19
CA ALA A 75 2.29 -15.13 17.24
C ALA A 75 3.67 -15.49 16.65
N ASP A 76 4.48 -14.48 16.38
CA ASP A 76 5.81 -14.65 15.76
C ASP A 76 6.75 -13.53 16.24
N ARG A 77 8.01 -13.86 16.54
CA ARG A 77 9.05 -12.90 17.00
C ARG A 77 9.43 -11.85 15.95
N ARG A 78 9.14 -12.10 14.67
CA ARG A 78 9.38 -11.17 13.55
C ARG A 78 8.16 -10.32 13.26
N PHE A 79 7.19 -10.28 14.18
CA PHE A 79 6.02 -9.42 14.08
C PHE A 79 6.14 -8.30 15.11
N HIS A 80 6.12 -7.07 14.65
CA HIS A 80 6.34 -5.85 15.42
C HIS A 80 5.11 -4.94 15.31
N PRO A 81 4.10 -5.13 16.18
CA PRO A 81 2.96 -4.23 16.23
C PRO A 81 3.32 -2.94 16.98
N GLU A 82 3.04 -1.78 16.36
CA GLU A 82 3.32 -0.46 16.90
C GLU A 82 2.02 0.33 17.08
N ARG A 83 1.78 0.89 18.28
CA ARG A 83 0.65 1.79 18.52
C ARG A 83 1.04 3.21 18.12
N LEU A 84 1.08 3.45 16.82
CA LEU A 84 1.62 4.66 16.20
C LEU A 84 0.92 4.91 14.86
N ALA A 85 0.67 6.16 14.52
CA ALA A 85 0.33 6.56 13.17
C ALA A 85 1.60 7.01 12.42
N LEU A 86 1.82 6.52 11.21
CA LEU A 86 2.85 7.09 10.34
C LEU A 86 2.24 8.21 9.50
N SER A 87 2.93 9.36 9.46
CA SER A 87 2.46 10.59 8.85
C SER A 87 3.63 11.45 8.35
N ASP A 88 3.37 12.72 8.06
CA ASP A 88 4.36 13.69 7.58
C ASP A 88 5.26 14.28 8.66
N ARG A 89 4.92 14.09 9.95
CA ARG A 89 5.67 14.62 11.10
C ARG A 89 5.59 13.71 12.33
N ALA A 90 6.61 13.83 13.19
CA ALA A 90 6.63 13.22 14.51
C ALA A 90 6.03 14.22 15.53
N ASP A 91 4.80 13.95 15.99
CA ASP A 91 4.02 14.82 16.87
C ASP A 91 2.87 14.01 17.49
N SER A 92 1.85 14.70 18.00
CA SER A 92 0.54 14.17 18.28
C SER A 92 -0.51 14.78 17.33
N ALA A 93 -1.55 14.02 17.07
CA ALA A 93 -2.63 14.46 16.16
C ALA A 93 -3.99 13.87 16.58
N PRO A 94 -5.10 14.59 16.30
CA PRO A 94 -6.43 14.02 16.48
C PRO A 94 -6.71 12.94 15.44
N LEU A 95 -7.08 11.75 15.88
CA LEU A 95 -7.66 10.68 15.07
C LEU A 95 -9.18 10.80 15.14
N ASN A 96 -9.83 11.08 14.03
CA ASN A 96 -11.29 11.12 13.94
C ASN A 96 -11.84 9.71 13.95
N ILE A 97 -12.84 9.47 14.79
CA ILE A 97 -13.45 8.15 15.00
C ILE A 97 -14.65 7.98 14.09
N GLY A 98 -14.55 7.09 13.13
CA GLY A 98 -15.64 6.70 12.25
C GLY A 98 -16.67 5.80 12.94
N ALA A 99 -17.72 5.46 12.22
CA ALA A 99 -18.77 4.55 12.71
C ALA A 99 -18.25 3.13 12.99
N VAL A 100 -17.23 2.72 12.28
CA VAL A 100 -16.49 1.46 12.44
C VAL A 100 -14.99 1.73 12.41
N SER A 101 -14.19 0.93 13.10
CA SER A 101 -12.75 1.18 13.27
C SER A 101 -11.94 1.26 11.97
N ILE A 102 -12.40 0.60 10.93
CA ILE A 102 -11.78 0.64 9.58
C ILE A 102 -11.96 2.00 8.88
N THR A 103 -12.73 2.91 9.42
CA THR A 103 -12.96 4.26 8.86
C THR A 103 -12.39 5.36 9.75
N ASN A 104 -11.53 5.02 10.72
CA ASN A 104 -10.82 6.01 11.53
C ASN A 104 -9.74 6.68 10.68
N SER A 105 -9.67 8.02 10.70
CA SER A 105 -8.75 8.78 9.84
C SER A 105 -8.17 10.00 10.55
N LEU A 106 -6.99 10.43 10.12
CA LEU A 106 -6.44 11.76 10.43
C LEU A 106 -7.20 12.89 9.72
N LEU A 107 -8.01 12.56 8.72
CA LEU A 107 -8.87 13.48 7.99
C LEU A 107 -10.32 13.40 8.48
N ARG A 108 -11.07 14.47 8.26
CA ARG A 108 -12.50 14.50 8.57
C ARG A 108 -13.33 13.90 7.44
N ARG A 109 -14.39 13.21 7.81
CA ARG A 109 -15.44 12.72 6.91
C ARG A 109 -16.76 13.36 7.31
N GLN A 110 -17.65 13.67 6.36
CA GLN A 110 -18.98 14.24 6.66
C GLN A 110 -19.82 13.34 7.58
N SER A 111 -19.60 12.04 7.56
CA SER A 111 -20.30 11.04 8.37
C SER A 111 -19.58 10.67 9.69
N ASP A 112 -18.56 11.41 10.10
CA ASP A 112 -17.84 11.13 11.34
C ASP A 112 -18.75 11.33 12.56
N THR A 113 -18.46 10.58 13.61
CA THR A 113 -19.21 10.64 14.88
C THR A 113 -19.01 11.96 15.64
N GLY A 114 -18.15 12.85 15.15
CA GLY A 114 -17.70 14.06 15.83
C GLY A 114 -16.76 13.80 17.02
N LYS A 115 -16.37 12.54 17.24
CA LYS A 115 -15.41 12.13 18.27
C LYS A 115 -14.02 12.01 17.70
N SER A 116 -13.03 12.41 18.49
CA SER A 116 -11.63 12.17 18.18
C SER A 116 -10.87 11.77 19.44
N ILE A 117 -9.73 11.14 19.26
CA ILE A 117 -8.76 10.85 20.31
C ILE A 117 -7.39 11.37 19.88
N GLU A 118 -6.59 11.79 20.85
CA GLU A 118 -5.19 12.15 20.59
C GLU A 118 -4.36 10.90 20.41
N ILE A 119 -3.56 10.86 19.34
CA ILE A 119 -2.65 9.74 19.02
C ILE A 119 -1.25 10.28 18.74
N GLN A 120 -0.25 9.41 18.89
CA GLN A 120 1.13 9.73 18.50
C GLN A 120 1.32 9.50 17.01
N THR A 121 2.04 10.41 16.36
CA THR A 121 2.47 10.31 14.97
C THR A 121 3.99 10.27 14.87
N ASP A 122 4.50 9.64 13.81
CA ASP A 122 5.92 9.65 13.46
C ASP A 122 6.07 9.64 11.93
N THR A 123 7.27 9.89 11.45
CA THR A 123 7.58 9.71 10.02
C THR A 123 8.23 8.36 9.79
N ILE A 124 8.03 7.78 8.59
CA ILE A 124 8.72 6.54 8.21
C ILE A 124 10.24 6.72 8.30
N ASP A 125 10.77 7.86 7.83
CA ASP A 125 12.20 8.15 7.86
C ASP A 125 12.76 8.17 9.29
N HIS A 126 12.07 8.82 10.23
CA HIS A 126 12.50 8.88 11.63
C HIS A 126 12.37 7.51 12.31
N PHE A 127 11.25 6.81 12.09
CA PHE A 127 11.06 5.46 12.62
C PHE A 127 12.14 4.50 12.13
N CYS A 128 12.44 4.50 10.83
CA CYS A 128 13.48 3.66 10.25
C CYS A 128 14.87 4.00 10.82
N SER A 129 15.19 5.28 10.95
CA SER A 129 16.48 5.74 11.50
C SER A 129 16.71 5.21 12.92
N ARG A 130 15.73 5.35 13.82
CA ARG A 130 15.86 4.92 15.22
C ARG A 130 15.85 3.40 15.41
N ASN A 131 15.30 2.64 14.44
CA ASN A 131 15.25 1.17 14.49
C ASN A 131 16.32 0.49 13.61
N GLY A 132 17.21 1.24 12.98
CA GLY A 132 18.28 0.70 12.13
C GLY A 132 17.78 0.05 10.84
N ILE A 133 16.59 0.47 10.37
CA ILE A 133 15.97 -0.06 9.14
C ILE A 133 16.46 0.77 7.96
N SER A 134 17.19 0.15 7.04
CA SER A 134 17.79 0.83 5.90
C SER A 134 16.93 0.81 4.63
N ASN A 135 16.03 -0.16 4.49
CA ASN A 135 15.17 -0.34 3.32
C ASN A 135 13.83 -0.97 3.72
N ILE A 136 12.84 -0.79 2.87
CA ILE A 136 11.52 -1.43 2.97
C ILE A 136 11.25 -2.17 1.65
N ASP A 137 10.96 -3.47 1.72
CA ASP A 137 10.67 -4.25 0.53
C ASP A 137 9.22 -4.08 0.07
N ILE A 138 8.28 -4.07 1.01
CA ILE A 138 6.86 -3.82 0.76
C ILE A 138 6.38 -2.76 1.75
N LEU A 139 5.91 -1.63 1.23
CA LEU A 139 5.21 -0.60 1.99
C LEU A 139 3.72 -0.68 1.65
N LYS A 140 2.91 -1.26 2.52
CA LYS A 140 1.45 -1.19 2.42
C LYS A 140 0.97 0.05 3.17
N VAL A 141 0.10 0.84 2.55
CA VAL A 141 -0.51 2.05 3.12
C VAL A 141 -2.01 2.03 2.89
N ASP A 142 -2.76 2.14 3.99
CA ASP A 142 -4.21 2.13 4.01
C ASP A 142 -4.63 2.87 5.28
N VAL A 143 -4.66 4.19 5.18
CA VAL A 143 -4.82 5.13 6.31
C VAL A 143 -6.01 6.06 6.13
N GLU A 144 -6.96 5.61 5.28
CA GLU A 144 -8.24 6.25 5.12
C GLU A 144 -8.11 7.74 4.71
N GLY A 145 -7.41 7.95 3.58
CA GLY A 145 -7.30 9.24 2.90
C GLY A 145 -6.07 10.09 3.25
N ALA A 146 -5.18 9.65 4.15
CA ALA A 146 -3.96 10.39 4.52
C ALA A 146 -2.67 9.77 3.94
N GLU A 147 -2.75 9.06 2.81
CA GLU A 147 -1.67 8.31 2.17
C GLU A 147 -0.51 9.22 1.74
N ASP A 148 -0.81 10.40 1.22
CA ASP A 148 0.17 11.41 0.81
C ASP A 148 1.04 11.91 1.99
N ARG A 149 0.45 11.99 3.19
CA ARG A 149 1.19 12.34 4.42
C ARG A 149 2.18 11.24 4.79
N VAL A 150 1.77 9.97 4.69
CA VAL A 150 2.67 8.82 4.92
C VAL A 150 3.84 8.87 3.94
N PHE A 151 3.59 9.11 2.66
CA PHE A 151 4.64 9.24 1.64
C PHE A 151 5.53 10.45 1.90
N SER A 152 4.96 11.56 2.36
CA SER A 152 5.73 12.75 2.76
C SER A 152 6.66 12.48 3.93
N GLY A 153 6.30 11.55 4.83
CA GLY A 153 7.14 11.08 5.94
C GLY A 153 8.24 10.08 5.55
N ALA A 154 8.31 9.66 4.27
CA ALA A 154 9.28 8.69 3.76
C ALA A 154 10.23 9.28 2.70
N ARG A 155 10.36 10.60 2.63
CA ARG A 155 11.09 11.31 1.57
C ARG A 155 12.54 10.84 1.39
N ASN A 156 13.26 10.61 2.48
CA ASN A 156 14.66 10.17 2.43
C ASN A 156 14.78 8.73 1.93
N LEU A 157 13.88 7.84 2.35
CA LEU A 157 13.82 6.47 1.85
C LEU A 157 13.49 6.42 0.36
N PHE A 158 12.53 7.22 -0.08
CA PHE A 158 12.19 7.32 -1.51
C PHE A 158 13.33 7.93 -2.33
N ALA A 159 13.95 9.03 -1.87
CA ALA A 159 15.05 9.70 -2.57
C ALA A 159 16.24 8.77 -2.83
N ARG A 160 16.58 7.90 -1.87
CA ARG A 160 17.64 6.89 -2.01
C ARG A 160 17.14 5.56 -2.57
N ARG A 161 15.88 5.51 -3.07
CA ARG A 161 15.25 4.32 -3.69
C ARG A 161 15.26 3.08 -2.77
N ALA A 162 15.10 3.30 -1.49
CA ALA A 162 15.13 2.27 -0.47
C ALA A 162 13.74 1.61 -0.21
N VAL A 163 12.74 1.92 -1.02
CA VAL A 163 11.42 1.26 -1.02
C VAL A 163 11.24 0.53 -2.34
N ARG A 164 11.04 -0.80 -2.33
CA ARG A 164 10.96 -1.62 -3.55
C ARG A 164 9.57 -1.66 -4.17
N SER A 165 8.54 -1.69 -3.33
CA SER A 165 7.13 -1.68 -3.77
C SER A 165 6.24 -0.94 -2.78
N VAL A 166 5.18 -0.35 -3.31
CA VAL A 166 4.11 0.30 -2.55
C VAL A 166 2.78 -0.36 -2.92
N PHE A 167 2.05 -0.84 -1.91
CA PHE A 167 0.67 -1.32 -2.04
C PHE A 167 -0.23 -0.39 -1.25
N VAL A 168 -1.06 0.38 -1.94
CA VAL A 168 -1.78 1.52 -1.35
C VAL A 168 -3.26 1.47 -1.67
N GLU A 169 -4.11 1.81 -0.69
CA GLU A 169 -5.51 2.10 -0.95
C GLU A 169 -5.64 3.41 -1.72
N VAL A 170 -6.49 3.42 -2.74
CA VAL A 170 -6.69 4.56 -3.62
C VAL A 170 -8.17 4.84 -3.80
N TYR A 171 -8.52 6.12 -3.82
CA TYR A 171 -9.88 6.59 -4.01
C TYR A 171 -10.03 7.28 -5.37
N PHE A 172 -11.14 7.03 -6.04
CA PHE A 172 -11.51 7.65 -7.33
C PHE A 172 -12.52 8.77 -7.13
N SER A 173 -13.11 8.85 -5.95
CA SER A 173 -14.06 9.90 -5.53
C SER A 173 -13.74 10.30 -4.10
N PRO A 174 -13.87 11.59 -3.73
CA PRO A 174 -13.52 12.07 -2.40
C PRO A 174 -14.48 11.52 -1.34
N VAL A 175 -13.91 11.00 -0.25
CA VAL A 175 -14.61 10.46 0.92
C VAL A 175 -14.26 11.27 2.17
N TYR A 176 -13.02 11.75 2.26
CA TYR A 176 -12.50 12.58 3.34
C TYR A 176 -12.13 13.96 2.83
N GLU A 177 -12.18 14.97 3.71
CA GLU A 177 -11.86 16.36 3.38
C GLU A 177 -10.36 16.49 3.05
N GLY A 178 -10.05 17.02 1.86
CA GLY A 178 -8.68 17.28 1.42
C GLY A 178 -7.84 16.03 1.14
N MET A 179 -8.45 14.86 1.03
CA MET A 179 -7.74 13.63 0.69
C MET A 179 -7.18 13.65 -0.74
N PRO A 180 -6.04 12.99 -1.00
CA PRO A 180 -5.58 12.74 -2.35
C PRO A 180 -6.47 11.71 -3.05
N LEU A 181 -6.68 11.88 -4.35
CA LEU A 181 -7.29 10.86 -5.19
C LEU A 181 -6.22 10.00 -5.88
N PHE A 182 -6.66 8.94 -6.54
CA PHE A 182 -5.78 8.03 -7.29
C PHE A 182 -4.78 8.79 -8.19
N TRP A 183 -5.23 9.84 -8.89
CA TRP A 183 -4.40 10.60 -9.81
C TRP A 183 -3.28 11.37 -9.11
N ASP A 184 -3.53 11.88 -7.92
CA ASP A 184 -2.57 12.63 -7.11
C ASP A 184 -1.48 11.69 -6.60
N LEU A 185 -1.87 10.53 -6.04
CA LEU A 185 -0.93 9.49 -5.59
C LEU A 185 -0.16 8.88 -6.75
N GLN A 186 -0.82 8.68 -7.91
CA GLN A 186 -0.17 8.20 -9.14
C GLN A 186 0.92 9.17 -9.61
N ALA A 187 0.64 10.47 -9.63
CA ALA A 187 1.63 11.49 -10.01
C ALA A 187 2.81 11.47 -9.02
N GLN A 188 2.53 11.56 -7.72
CA GLN A 188 3.54 11.54 -6.66
C GLN A 188 4.45 10.30 -6.74
N LEU A 189 3.88 9.10 -6.87
CA LEU A 189 4.67 7.85 -6.94
C LEU A 189 5.43 7.74 -8.27
N SER A 190 4.89 8.26 -9.37
CA SER A 190 5.61 8.30 -10.65
C SER A 190 6.85 9.19 -10.57
N ASP A 191 6.76 10.36 -9.94
CA ASP A 191 7.88 11.28 -9.73
C ASP A 191 8.98 10.65 -8.84
N LEU A 192 8.57 9.79 -7.90
CA LEU A 192 9.47 8.99 -7.07
C LEU A 192 10.05 7.75 -7.79
N GLY A 193 9.73 7.58 -9.08
CA GLY A 193 10.26 6.52 -9.94
C GLY A 193 9.55 5.17 -9.79
N PHE A 194 8.33 5.15 -9.30
CA PHE A 194 7.49 3.96 -9.29
C PHE A 194 6.65 3.85 -10.56
N ARG A 195 6.33 2.62 -10.93
CA ARG A 195 5.39 2.31 -12.00
C ARG A 195 4.19 1.56 -11.41
N LEU A 196 3.00 1.98 -11.80
CA LEU A 196 1.78 1.23 -11.52
C LEU A 196 1.89 -0.16 -12.16
N PHE A 197 1.75 -1.20 -11.34
CA PHE A 197 1.73 -2.58 -11.80
C PHE A 197 0.31 -3.09 -12.02
N GLY A 198 -0.62 -2.78 -11.12
CA GLY A 198 -2.00 -3.21 -11.23
C GLY A 198 -2.92 -2.54 -10.23
N LEU A 199 -4.21 -2.62 -10.52
CA LEU A 199 -5.31 -2.21 -9.64
C LEU A 199 -6.08 -3.45 -9.19
N TYR A 200 -6.47 -3.50 -7.92
CA TYR A 200 -7.08 -4.67 -7.27
C TYR A 200 -8.29 -4.25 -6.44
N SER A 201 -9.19 -5.22 -6.21
CA SER A 201 -10.33 -5.05 -5.30
C SER A 201 -11.12 -3.75 -5.56
N LEU A 202 -11.31 -3.42 -6.84
CA LEU A 202 -12.02 -2.21 -7.23
C LEU A 202 -13.49 -2.31 -6.81
N ILE A 203 -13.95 -1.30 -6.08
CA ILE A 203 -15.31 -1.16 -5.59
C ILE A 203 -15.98 -0.01 -6.35
N THR A 204 -17.24 -0.21 -6.74
CA THR A 204 -18.06 0.81 -7.37
C THR A 204 -19.11 1.34 -6.38
N ALA A 205 -19.41 2.62 -6.50
CA ALA A 205 -20.55 3.24 -5.83
C ALA A 205 -21.89 2.73 -6.41
N GLY A 206 -23.00 3.00 -5.75
CA GLY A 206 -24.33 2.57 -6.19
C GLY A 206 -24.77 3.07 -7.57
N ASN A 207 -24.13 4.15 -8.08
CA ASN A 207 -24.32 4.68 -9.44
C ASN A 207 -23.40 4.01 -10.50
N GLY A 208 -22.60 3.01 -10.11
CA GLY A 208 -21.66 2.29 -10.98
C GLY A 208 -20.31 2.96 -11.19
N ALA A 209 -20.08 4.17 -10.67
CA ALA A 209 -18.77 4.82 -10.74
C ALA A 209 -17.75 4.14 -9.82
N LEU A 210 -16.47 4.16 -10.19
CA LEU A 210 -15.39 3.69 -9.33
C LEU A 210 -15.35 4.55 -8.05
N SER A 211 -15.27 3.88 -6.90
CA SER A 211 -15.21 4.52 -5.58
C SER A 211 -13.82 4.42 -4.98
N PHE A 212 -13.33 3.23 -4.73
CA PHE A 212 -11.99 2.97 -4.19
C PHE A 212 -11.48 1.59 -4.61
N GLY A 213 -10.24 1.30 -4.29
CA GLY A 213 -9.58 0.03 -4.51
C GLY A 213 -8.14 0.06 -4.03
N ASN A 214 -7.33 -0.88 -4.48
CA ASN A 214 -5.93 -0.95 -4.13
C ASN A 214 -5.05 -0.86 -5.39
N ALA A 215 -3.92 -0.17 -5.28
CA ALA A 215 -2.93 -0.04 -6.34
C ALA A 215 -1.58 -0.61 -5.90
N LEU A 216 -0.96 -1.41 -6.74
CA LEU A 216 0.39 -1.93 -6.54
C LEU A 216 1.35 -1.18 -7.46
N TYR A 217 2.37 -0.60 -6.85
CA TYR A 217 3.45 0.10 -7.52
C TYR A 217 4.78 -0.61 -7.27
N VAL A 218 5.65 -0.61 -8.28
CA VAL A 218 6.98 -1.22 -8.20
C VAL A 218 8.02 -0.20 -8.60
N GLN A 219 9.10 -0.11 -7.81
CA GLN A 219 10.25 0.74 -8.11
C GLN A 219 10.87 0.32 -9.44
N GLN A 220 11.00 1.25 -10.37
CA GLN A 220 11.67 0.98 -11.63
C GLN A 220 13.20 0.89 -11.43
N PRO A 221 13.89 -0.01 -12.14
CA PRO A 221 15.34 0.06 -12.21
C PRO A 221 15.77 1.42 -12.78
N VAL A 222 16.89 1.96 -12.31
CA VAL A 222 17.47 3.18 -12.88
C VAL A 222 17.76 2.90 -14.36
N ARG A 223 17.05 3.54 -15.26
CA ARG A 223 17.40 3.51 -16.69
C ARG A 223 18.65 4.37 -16.86
N HIS A 224 19.80 3.73 -16.98
CA HIS A 224 20.90 4.37 -17.71
C HIS A 224 20.35 4.60 -19.11
N SER A 225 20.45 5.84 -19.62
CA SER A 225 19.91 6.30 -20.89
C SER A 225 20.12 5.25 -22.01
N VAL A 226 19.08 4.46 -22.28
CA VAL A 226 19.03 3.60 -23.45
C VAL A 226 18.34 4.40 -24.54
N ASN A 227 18.98 4.54 -25.69
CA ASN A 227 18.51 5.28 -26.84
C ASN A 227 17.03 4.96 -27.16
N SER A 228 16.28 6.00 -27.48
CA SER A 228 14.85 5.98 -27.83
C SER A 228 14.47 5.03 -29.00
N GLU A 229 15.43 4.46 -29.70
CA GLU A 229 15.22 3.53 -30.82
C GLU A 229 14.88 2.10 -30.42
N ASP A 230 15.24 1.66 -29.21
CA ASP A 230 14.95 0.29 -28.75
C ASP A 230 13.46 0.07 -28.39
N HIS A 231 12.71 1.11 -28.09
CA HIS A 231 11.28 0.99 -27.75
C HIS A 231 10.40 0.67 -28.98
N LEU A 232 10.73 1.23 -30.14
CA LEU A 232 9.97 0.98 -31.37
C LEU A 232 10.22 -0.41 -31.93
N ASN A 233 11.43 -0.91 -31.80
CA ASN A 233 11.79 -2.26 -32.27
C ASN A 233 11.17 -3.38 -31.44
N ASN A 234 11.08 -3.22 -30.12
CA ASN A 234 10.44 -4.20 -29.23
C ASN A 234 8.91 -4.20 -29.37
N PHE A 235 8.29 -3.06 -29.66
CA PHE A 235 6.85 -2.96 -29.92
C PHE A 235 6.49 -3.64 -31.24
N ALA A 236 7.25 -3.40 -32.31
CA ALA A 236 7.04 -4.01 -33.62
C ALA A 236 7.26 -5.54 -33.61
N ALA A 237 8.24 -6.04 -32.84
CA ALA A 237 8.50 -7.48 -32.72
C ALA A 237 7.42 -8.25 -31.95
N SER A 238 6.59 -7.59 -31.13
CA SER A 238 5.50 -8.24 -30.40
C SER A 238 4.23 -8.51 -31.24
N PHE A 239 4.13 -7.92 -32.42
CA PHE A 239 3.00 -8.11 -33.36
C PHE A 239 3.36 -8.97 -34.58
N ALA A 240 4.60 -9.45 -34.68
CA ALA A 240 5.08 -10.25 -35.82
C ALA A 240 5.16 -11.77 -35.55
N LYS A 241 4.50 -12.24 -34.48
CA LYS A 241 4.40 -13.69 -34.15
C LYS A 241 2.96 -14.12 -33.96
#